data_1015c191ad43d59a55892e49bc7d0e8e
#
_entry.id   1015c191ad43d59a55892e49bc7d0e8e
#
_cell.length_a   1.000
_cell.length_b   1.000
_cell.length_c   1.000
_cell.angle_alpha   90.00
_cell.angle_beta   90.00
_cell.angle_gamma   90.00
#
_symmetry.space_group_name_H-M   'P 1'
#
loop_
_entity.id
_entity.type
_entity.pdbx_description
1 polymer ?
#
loop_
_entity_poly.entity_id
_entity_poly.type
_entity_poly.pdbx_seq_one_letter_code
_entity_poly.pdbx_strand_id
1 'polypeptide(L)'
;HYIPGLYTQTDQLVREDGSDYAMVLTAIDDAEKSREICKWCRSRRIPVNVADVPPECDFYFGSMIRRGPLQVMVSTGGQGPRLARKLRQCIEATIPESAGHALSRVGVLRAKLRQVSPEPALSAARMDWMSRICDAFPLEELARLDDATMDRWVQHHWPRRSVPASKGRRCTVHLMTR
;
A
#
# COMPACT_ATOMS: atom_id res chain seq x y z
N HIS A 1 4.27 12.88 14.92
CA HIS A 1 4.40 14.07 15.76
C HIS A 1 3.21 14.10 16.73
N TYR A 2 3.46 14.09 18.03
CA TYR A 2 2.42 14.16 19.05
C TYR A 2 2.39 15.54 19.66
N ILE A 3 1.24 16.21 19.63
CA ILE A 3 1.01 17.52 20.25
C ILE A 3 0.09 17.27 21.46
N PRO A 4 0.60 17.43 22.69
CA PRO A 4 -0.23 17.27 23.88
C PRO A 4 -1.20 18.43 24.01
N GLY A 5 -2.47 18.16 24.32
CA GLY A 5 -3.49 19.19 24.52
C GLY A 5 -4.89 18.71 24.14
N LEU A 6 -5.87 19.57 24.43
CA LEU A 6 -7.24 19.38 23.97
C LEU A 6 -7.46 20.12 22.65
N TYR A 7 -8.25 19.50 21.76
CA TYR A 7 -8.74 20.20 20.60
C TYR A 7 -9.73 21.31 21.02
N THR A 8 -9.46 22.53 20.60
CA THR A 8 -10.28 23.70 20.92
C THR A 8 -10.83 24.41 19.69
N GLN A 9 -10.07 24.40 18.58
CA GLN A 9 -10.43 25.16 17.37
C GLN A 9 -9.76 24.61 16.11
N THR A 10 -10.32 24.96 14.94
CA THR A 10 -9.93 24.38 13.63
C THR A 10 -8.55 24.79 13.13
N ASP A 11 -7.97 25.87 13.63
CA ASP A 11 -6.60 26.28 13.29
C ASP A 11 -5.54 25.26 13.78
N GLN A 12 -5.85 24.47 14.82
CA GLN A 12 -5.03 23.33 15.25
C GLN A 12 -4.97 22.19 14.20
N LEU A 13 -5.85 22.22 13.19
CA LEU A 13 -5.86 21.29 12.07
C LEU A 13 -5.02 21.76 10.88
N VAL A 14 -4.29 22.86 11.04
CA VAL A 14 -3.30 23.35 10.07
C VAL A 14 -1.91 23.06 10.61
N ARG A 15 -1.00 22.66 9.72
CA ARG A 15 0.39 22.39 10.09
C ARG A 15 1.14 23.69 10.40
N GLU A 16 2.25 23.59 11.12
CA GLU A 16 3.09 24.74 11.49
C GLU A 16 3.59 25.53 10.26
N ASP A 17 3.77 24.87 9.12
CA ASP A 17 4.15 25.50 7.85
C ASP A 17 2.97 26.13 7.07
N GLY A 18 1.78 26.14 7.66
CA GLY A 18 0.54 26.65 7.05
C GLY A 18 -0.11 25.72 6.04
N SER A 19 0.47 24.53 5.77
CA SER A 19 -0.11 23.54 4.87
C SER A 19 -1.20 22.71 5.54
N ASP A 20 -2.08 22.12 4.74
CA ASP A 20 -3.12 21.22 5.21
C ASP A 20 -2.58 19.81 5.53
N TYR A 21 -3.22 19.13 6.47
CA TYR A 21 -3.01 17.69 6.65
C TYR A 21 -3.60 16.91 5.47
N ALA A 22 -2.97 15.78 5.11
CA ALA A 22 -3.46 14.93 4.04
C ALA A 22 -4.80 14.25 4.35
N MET A 23 -5.10 14.05 5.63
CA MET A 23 -6.37 13.52 6.14
C MET A 23 -6.53 13.83 7.63
N VAL A 24 -7.76 13.84 8.11
CA VAL A 24 -8.09 14.07 9.52
C VAL A 24 -8.97 12.94 10.05
N LEU A 25 -8.67 12.50 11.25
CA LEU A 25 -9.47 11.53 11.99
C LEU A 25 -9.86 12.15 13.32
N THR A 26 -11.14 12.06 13.67
CA THR A 26 -11.64 12.52 14.96
C THR A 26 -12.20 11.35 15.76
N ALA A 27 -11.89 11.34 17.06
CA ALA A 27 -12.43 10.40 18.03
C ALA A 27 -12.68 11.16 19.34
N ILE A 28 -13.62 12.09 19.30
CA ILE A 28 -14.01 12.95 20.44
C ILE A 28 -15.48 12.74 20.74
N ASP A 29 -15.87 12.82 22.02
CA ASP A 29 -17.24 12.59 22.47
C ASP A 29 -18.19 13.80 22.20
N ASP A 30 -17.66 14.88 21.63
CA ASP A 30 -18.44 16.08 21.28
C ASP A 30 -18.91 16.03 19.82
N ALA A 31 -20.18 15.75 19.63
CA ALA A 31 -20.78 15.61 18.29
C ALA A 31 -20.82 16.94 17.51
N GLU A 32 -20.91 18.08 18.19
CA GLU A 32 -20.94 19.39 17.51
C GLU A 32 -19.57 19.76 17.00
N LYS A 33 -18.52 19.59 17.82
CA LYS A 33 -17.14 19.77 17.41
C LYS A 33 -16.75 18.80 16.28
N SER A 34 -17.19 17.55 16.35
CA SER A 34 -16.97 16.57 15.28
C SER A 34 -17.54 17.04 13.95
N ARG A 35 -18.78 17.60 13.96
CA ARG A 35 -19.38 18.16 12.74
C ARG A 35 -18.68 19.42 12.24
N GLU A 36 -18.23 20.27 13.15
CA GLU A 36 -17.44 21.45 12.80
C GLU A 36 -16.15 21.06 12.09
N ILE A 37 -15.41 20.11 12.65
CA ILE A 37 -14.19 19.56 12.03
C ILE A 37 -14.50 18.98 10.66
N CYS A 38 -15.57 18.17 10.53
CA CYS A 38 -15.97 17.58 9.26
C CYS A 38 -16.28 18.64 8.20
N LYS A 39 -17.07 19.67 8.53
CA LYS A 39 -17.38 20.79 7.62
C LYS A 39 -16.12 21.55 7.20
N TRP A 40 -15.25 21.84 8.16
CA TRP A 40 -13.99 22.52 7.90
C TRP A 40 -13.09 21.70 6.96
N CYS A 41 -12.88 20.41 7.25
CA CYS A 41 -12.11 19.53 6.40
C CYS A 41 -12.65 19.46 4.96
N ARG A 42 -13.98 19.28 4.82
CA ARG A 42 -14.62 19.21 3.50
C ARG A 42 -14.51 20.51 2.70
N SER A 43 -14.56 21.67 3.37
CA SER A 43 -14.37 22.98 2.71
C SER A 43 -12.95 23.11 2.11
N ARG A 44 -11.96 22.43 2.69
CA ARG A 44 -10.56 22.39 2.24
C ARG A 44 -10.23 21.14 1.41
N ARG A 45 -11.21 20.29 1.12
CA ARG A 45 -11.04 19.00 0.42
C ARG A 45 -10.10 18.02 1.13
N ILE A 46 -10.04 18.08 2.44
CA ILE A 46 -9.29 17.16 3.29
C ILE A 46 -10.20 15.98 3.61
N PRO A 47 -9.85 14.74 3.27
CA PRO A 47 -10.60 13.55 3.67
C PRO A 47 -10.70 13.46 5.19
N VAL A 48 -11.91 13.20 5.69
CA VAL A 48 -12.18 13.13 7.13
C VAL A 48 -12.90 11.82 7.50
N ASN A 49 -12.53 11.28 8.65
CA ASN A 49 -13.25 10.19 9.30
C ASN A 49 -13.65 10.62 10.72
N VAL A 50 -14.92 10.57 11.00
CA VAL A 50 -15.50 10.86 12.33
C VAL A 50 -15.90 9.54 12.96
N ALA A 51 -15.29 9.18 14.08
CA ALA A 51 -15.57 7.94 14.79
C ALA A 51 -17.07 7.87 15.16
N ASP A 52 -17.69 6.73 14.92
CA ASP A 52 -19.08 6.41 15.22
C ASP A 52 -20.14 7.27 14.52
N VAL A 53 -19.75 8.11 13.54
CA VAL A 53 -20.66 8.94 12.76
C VAL A 53 -20.53 8.65 11.26
N PRO A 54 -21.10 7.53 10.75
CA PRO A 54 -20.95 7.10 9.35
C PRO A 54 -21.22 8.17 8.28
N PRO A 55 -22.24 9.04 8.40
CA PRO A 55 -22.50 10.08 7.40
C PRO A 55 -21.39 11.15 7.29
N GLU A 56 -20.54 11.25 8.30
CA GLU A 56 -19.43 12.19 8.38
C GLU A 56 -18.08 11.54 8.07
N CYS A 57 -18.08 10.33 7.50
CA CYS A 57 -16.89 9.60 7.10
C CYS A 57 -16.74 9.61 5.58
N ASP A 58 -15.66 10.17 5.07
CA ASP A 58 -15.30 10.10 3.65
C ASP A 58 -14.58 8.79 3.31
N PHE A 59 -14.04 8.09 4.31
CA PHE A 59 -13.36 6.80 4.19
C PHE A 59 -13.51 5.98 5.48
N TYR A 60 -13.28 4.67 5.37
CA TYR A 60 -13.32 3.73 6.50
C TYR A 60 -12.04 2.94 6.61
N PHE A 61 -11.73 2.48 7.83
CA PHE A 61 -10.65 1.54 8.08
C PHE A 61 -11.14 0.12 7.91
N GLY A 62 -10.36 -0.67 7.16
CA GLY A 62 -10.56 -2.11 7.10
C GLY A 62 -9.85 -2.84 8.22
N SER A 63 -10.21 -4.10 8.41
CA SER A 63 -9.50 -5.03 9.28
C SER A 63 -8.23 -5.50 8.57
N MET A 64 -7.05 -5.20 9.13
CA MET A 64 -5.75 -5.35 8.46
C MET A 64 -5.00 -6.60 8.92
N ILE A 65 -4.37 -7.30 7.95
CA ILE A 65 -3.28 -8.25 8.19
C ILE A 65 -1.98 -7.57 7.73
N ARG A 66 -0.93 -7.67 8.54
CA ARG A 66 0.41 -7.18 8.17
C ARG A 66 1.45 -8.25 8.48
N ARG A 67 2.23 -8.63 7.45
CA ARG A 67 3.39 -9.52 7.56
C ARG A 67 4.54 -8.93 6.75
N GLY A 68 5.39 -8.13 7.40
CA GLY A 68 6.39 -7.32 6.69
C GLY A 68 5.74 -6.41 5.63
N PRO A 69 6.15 -6.48 4.37
CA PRO A 69 5.58 -5.65 3.31
C PRO A 69 4.18 -6.12 2.84
N LEU A 70 3.75 -7.34 3.23
CA LEU A 70 2.39 -7.81 2.90
C LEU A 70 1.35 -7.05 3.71
N GLN A 71 0.35 -6.53 3.03
CA GLN A 71 -0.85 -5.97 3.64
C GLN A 71 -2.08 -6.54 2.96
N VAL A 72 -3.03 -7.02 3.77
CA VAL A 72 -4.36 -7.44 3.32
C VAL A 72 -5.38 -6.67 4.13
N MET A 73 -6.32 -6.03 3.46
CA MET A 73 -7.40 -5.29 4.09
C MET A 73 -8.74 -5.92 3.78
N VAL A 74 -9.53 -6.18 4.81
CA VAL A 74 -10.92 -6.65 4.69
C VAL A 74 -11.85 -5.51 5.10
N SER A 75 -12.64 -5.02 4.14
CA SER A 75 -13.65 -3.99 4.37
C SER A 75 -15.04 -4.56 4.18
N THR A 76 -15.97 -4.13 5.00
CA THR A 76 -17.41 -4.43 4.89
C THR A 76 -18.23 -3.17 4.59
N GLY A 77 -17.60 -2.09 4.14
CA GLY A 77 -18.26 -0.82 3.87
C GLY A 77 -18.96 -0.23 5.11
N GLY A 78 -18.42 -0.45 6.30
CA GLY A 78 -19.02 0.01 7.57
C GLY A 78 -20.15 -0.89 8.10
N GLN A 79 -20.62 -1.90 7.35
CA GLN A 79 -21.81 -2.68 7.71
C GLN A 79 -21.60 -3.72 8.81
N GLY A 80 -20.35 -4.19 9.00
CA GLY A 80 -20.11 -5.27 9.95
C GLY A 80 -18.67 -5.35 10.44
N PRO A 81 -18.20 -4.47 11.33
CA PRO A 81 -16.81 -4.46 11.79
C PRO A 81 -16.37 -5.80 12.43
N ARG A 82 -17.27 -6.45 13.19
CA ARG A 82 -17.00 -7.78 13.76
C ARG A 82 -16.88 -8.87 12.71
N LEU A 83 -17.70 -8.80 11.64
CA LEU A 83 -17.64 -9.73 10.52
C LEU A 83 -16.36 -9.52 9.71
N ALA A 84 -15.97 -8.27 9.46
CA ALA A 84 -14.69 -7.95 8.83
C ALA A 84 -13.51 -8.55 9.61
N ARG A 85 -13.51 -8.44 10.94
CA ARG A 85 -12.49 -9.07 11.80
C ARG A 85 -12.49 -10.60 11.68
N LYS A 86 -13.66 -11.24 11.69
CA LYS A 86 -13.78 -12.70 11.56
C LYS A 86 -13.26 -13.18 10.20
N LEU A 87 -13.63 -12.52 9.11
CA LEU A 87 -13.14 -12.81 7.78
C LEU A 87 -11.62 -12.59 7.67
N ARG A 88 -11.10 -11.50 8.26
CA ARG A 88 -9.66 -11.28 8.34
C ARG A 88 -8.94 -12.45 9.02
N GLN A 89 -9.46 -12.96 10.14
CA GLN A 89 -8.86 -14.09 10.85
C GLN A 89 -8.85 -15.36 10.00
N CYS A 90 -9.95 -15.64 9.27
CA CYS A 90 -10.01 -16.77 8.33
C CYS A 90 -8.94 -16.64 7.22
N ILE A 91 -8.82 -15.46 6.61
CA ILE A 91 -7.82 -15.20 5.57
C ILE A 91 -6.39 -15.33 6.15
N GLU A 92 -6.15 -14.74 7.33
CA GLU A 92 -4.84 -14.76 7.99
C GLU A 92 -4.35 -16.18 8.27
N ALA A 93 -5.27 -17.09 8.65
CA ALA A 93 -4.96 -18.49 8.88
C ALA A 93 -4.53 -19.23 7.60
N THR A 94 -4.89 -18.75 6.42
CA THR A 94 -4.51 -19.36 5.13
C THR A 94 -3.20 -18.78 4.57
N ILE A 95 -2.74 -17.64 5.06
CA ILE A 95 -1.51 -17.01 4.57
C ILE A 95 -0.33 -17.63 5.31
N PRO A 96 0.68 -18.20 4.62
CA PRO A 96 1.89 -18.73 5.27
C PRO A 96 2.64 -17.62 6.03
N GLU A 97 3.24 -17.97 7.15
CA GLU A 97 4.06 -17.02 7.92
C GLU A 97 5.26 -16.50 7.12
N SER A 98 5.78 -17.33 6.21
CA SER A 98 6.88 -16.99 5.30
C SER A 98 6.52 -15.91 4.26
N ALA A 99 5.24 -15.61 4.03
CA ALA A 99 4.80 -14.73 2.94
C ALA A 99 5.44 -13.32 2.99
N GLY A 100 5.57 -12.74 4.18
CA GLY A 100 6.24 -11.44 4.36
C GLY A 100 7.73 -11.48 4.01
N HIS A 101 8.41 -12.55 4.40
CA HIS A 101 9.82 -12.78 4.06
C HIS A 101 10.00 -13.02 2.57
N ALA A 102 9.15 -13.85 1.94
CA ALA A 102 9.18 -14.09 0.50
C ALA A 102 9.07 -12.77 -0.29
N LEU A 103 8.11 -11.92 0.06
CA LEU A 103 7.96 -10.60 -0.57
C LEU A 103 9.20 -9.72 -0.40
N SER A 104 9.80 -9.71 0.79
CA SER A 104 11.02 -8.95 1.04
C SER A 104 12.17 -9.44 0.16
N ARG A 105 12.36 -10.78 0.07
CA ARG A 105 13.45 -11.37 -0.76
C ARG A 105 13.22 -11.14 -2.25
N VAL A 106 11.98 -11.30 -2.73
CA VAL A 106 11.60 -10.97 -4.12
C VAL A 106 11.84 -9.48 -4.42
N GLY A 107 11.57 -8.59 -3.44
CA GLY A 107 11.89 -7.17 -3.55
C GLY A 107 13.39 -6.91 -3.75
N VAL A 108 14.25 -7.60 -2.99
CA VAL A 108 15.72 -7.53 -3.12
C VAL A 108 16.16 -8.05 -4.50
N LEU A 109 15.66 -9.21 -4.94
CA LEU A 109 15.96 -9.76 -6.25
C LEU A 109 15.58 -8.78 -7.38
N ARG A 110 14.41 -8.14 -7.26
CA ARG A 110 13.97 -7.11 -8.22
C ARG A 110 14.89 -5.89 -8.25
N ALA A 111 15.41 -5.48 -7.09
CA ALA A 111 16.39 -4.39 -7.01
C ALA A 111 17.71 -4.76 -7.70
N LYS A 112 18.25 -5.96 -7.41
CA LYS A 112 19.45 -6.48 -8.05
C LYS A 112 19.29 -6.55 -9.59
N LEU A 113 18.15 -7.05 -10.07
CA LEU A 113 17.86 -7.11 -11.50
C LEU A 113 17.85 -5.72 -12.16
N ARG A 114 17.28 -4.71 -11.48
CA ARG A 114 17.30 -3.33 -11.98
C ARG A 114 18.70 -2.72 -12.03
N GLN A 115 19.57 -3.08 -11.10
CA GLN A 115 20.97 -2.62 -11.12
C GLN A 115 21.75 -3.17 -12.32
N VAL A 116 21.51 -4.44 -12.67
CA VAL A 116 22.20 -5.12 -13.80
C VAL A 116 21.57 -4.72 -15.15
N SER A 117 20.32 -4.35 -15.15
CA SER A 117 19.56 -4.01 -16.37
C SER A 117 18.66 -2.80 -16.10
N PRO A 118 19.22 -1.58 -16.06
CA PRO A 118 18.47 -0.36 -15.71
C PRO A 118 17.59 0.18 -16.83
N GLU A 119 17.82 -0.21 -18.10
CA GLU A 119 17.19 0.38 -19.27
C GLU A 119 15.67 0.31 -19.22
N PRO A 120 14.95 1.43 -19.39
CA PRO A 120 13.49 1.47 -19.40
C PRO A 120 12.85 0.54 -20.44
N ALA A 121 13.49 0.37 -21.60
CA ALA A 121 13.02 -0.51 -22.65
C ALA A 121 12.93 -1.99 -22.24
N LEU A 122 13.70 -2.41 -21.23
CA LEU A 122 13.69 -3.78 -20.69
C LEU A 122 12.69 -3.98 -19.56
N SER A 123 11.86 -2.99 -19.24
CA SER A 123 10.91 -3.06 -18.12
C SER A 123 9.94 -4.26 -18.24
N ALA A 124 9.41 -4.48 -19.46
CA ALA A 124 8.49 -5.60 -19.71
C ALA A 124 9.21 -6.97 -19.56
N ALA A 125 10.44 -7.08 -20.05
CA ALA A 125 11.23 -8.30 -19.93
C ALA A 125 11.60 -8.61 -18.47
N ARG A 126 11.97 -7.58 -17.69
CA ARG A 126 12.21 -7.75 -16.24
C ARG A 126 10.96 -8.22 -15.51
N MET A 127 9.80 -7.67 -15.85
CA MET A 127 8.53 -8.08 -15.23
C MET A 127 8.20 -9.53 -15.56
N ASP A 128 8.31 -9.93 -16.82
CA ASP A 128 8.07 -11.30 -17.26
C ASP A 128 9.01 -12.30 -16.55
N TRP A 129 10.30 -11.99 -16.45
CA TRP A 129 11.26 -12.83 -15.75
C TRP A 129 10.93 -12.97 -14.26
N MET A 130 10.59 -11.88 -13.59
CA MET A 130 10.18 -11.89 -12.18
C MET A 130 8.90 -12.70 -11.97
N SER A 131 7.92 -12.58 -12.88
CA SER A 131 6.68 -13.36 -12.82
C SER A 131 6.98 -14.87 -12.92
N ARG A 132 7.81 -15.28 -13.86
CA ARG A 132 8.20 -16.70 -13.99
C ARG A 132 8.89 -17.24 -12.75
N ILE A 133 9.70 -16.45 -12.06
CA ILE A 133 10.31 -16.87 -10.79
C ILE A 133 9.23 -17.00 -9.72
N CYS A 134 8.33 -16.03 -9.58
CA CYS A 134 7.27 -16.10 -8.59
C CYS A 134 6.32 -17.28 -8.82
N ASP A 135 6.10 -17.66 -10.09
CA ASP A 135 5.23 -18.79 -10.46
C ASP A 135 5.93 -20.15 -10.28
N ALA A 136 7.26 -20.20 -10.44
CA ALA A 136 8.02 -21.44 -10.40
C ALA A 136 8.37 -21.90 -8.97
N PHE A 137 8.45 -20.99 -8.01
CA PHE A 137 8.90 -21.29 -6.65
C PHE A 137 7.82 -21.02 -5.60
N PRO A 138 7.60 -21.95 -4.65
CA PRO A 138 6.69 -21.72 -3.52
C PRO A 138 7.21 -20.64 -2.60
N LEU A 139 6.28 -20.04 -1.81
CA LEU A 139 6.60 -18.91 -0.91
C LEU A 139 7.71 -19.25 0.09
N GLU A 140 7.76 -20.49 0.57
CA GLU A 140 8.76 -20.97 1.53
C GLU A 140 10.17 -20.96 0.94
N GLU A 141 10.31 -21.30 -0.33
CA GLU A 141 11.59 -21.25 -1.05
C GLU A 141 11.99 -19.81 -1.35
N LEU A 142 11.06 -19.01 -1.83
CA LEU A 142 11.29 -17.58 -2.06
C LEU A 142 11.72 -16.85 -0.79
N ALA A 143 11.16 -17.22 0.37
CA ALA A 143 11.52 -16.64 1.66
C ALA A 143 12.95 -16.96 2.10
N ARG A 144 13.51 -18.08 1.63
CA ARG A 144 14.87 -18.55 1.96
C ARG A 144 15.94 -18.11 0.95
N LEU A 145 15.56 -17.39 -0.10
CA LEU A 145 16.52 -16.92 -1.11
C LEU A 145 17.63 -16.10 -0.45
N ASP A 146 18.86 -16.54 -0.58
CA ASP A 146 20.05 -15.80 -0.17
C ASP A 146 20.59 -14.88 -1.28
N ASP A 147 21.45 -13.96 -0.91
CA ASP A 147 22.00 -12.99 -1.85
C ASP A 147 22.86 -13.63 -2.94
N ALA A 148 23.62 -14.68 -2.59
CA ALA A 148 24.49 -15.39 -3.54
C ALA A 148 23.67 -16.12 -4.61
N THR A 149 22.57 -16.74 -4.23
CA THR A 149 21.64 -17.38 -5.18
C THR A 149 20.99 -16.34 -6.09
N MET A 150 20.54 -15.22 -5.54
CA MET A 150 19.96 -14.14 -6.35
C MET A 150 20.97 -13.57 -7.35
N ASP A 151 22.21 -13.35 -6.92
CA ASP A 151 23.27 -12.84 -7.80
C ASP A 151 23.55 -13.82 -8.95
N ARG A 152 23.63 -15.13 -8.65
CA ARG A 152 23.75 -16.17 -9.69
C ARG A 152 22.56 -16.14 -10.66
N TRP A 153 21.34 -16.02 -10.16
CA TRP A 153 20.15 -15.97 -11.03
C TRP A 153 20.17 -14.78 -11.97
N VAL A 154 20.52 -13.61 -11.46
CA VAL A 154 20.61 -12.38 -12.25
C VAL A 154 21.76 -12.45 -13.26
N GLN A 155 22.90 -13.05 -12.89
CA GLN A 155 24.06 -13.15 -13.78
C GLN A 155 23.88 -14.19 -14.89
N HIS A 156 23.30 -15.36 -14.59
CA HIS A 156 23.28 -16.51 -15.49
C HIS A 156 21.92 -16.81 -16.12
N HIS A 157 20.81 -16.41 -15.49
CA HIS A 157 19.46 -16.73 -15.97
C HIS A 157 18.71 -15.53 -16.50
N TRP A 158 19.19 -14.30 -16.24
CA TRP A 158 18.67 -13.12 -16.90
C TRP A 158 19.20 -13.03 -18.33
N PRO A 159 18.31 -13.07 -19.37
CA PRO A 159 18.78 -12.97 -20.75
C PRO A 159 19.28 -11.56 -21.03
N ARG A 160 20.58 -11.39 -21.21
CA ARG A 160 21.19 -10.14 -21.70
C ARG A 160 20.84 -9.96 -23.18
N ARG A 161 19.61 -9.54 -23.48
CA ARG A 161 19.22 -9.20 -24.85
C ARG A 161 19.52 -7.74 -25.13
N SER A 162 20.12 -7.46 -26.29
CA SER A 162 20.15 -6.15 -26.91
C SER A 162 18.72 -5.62 -27.02
N VAL A 163 18.53 -4.34 -26.67
CA VAL A 163 17.25 -3.64 -26.71
C VAL A 163 16.67 -3.73 -28.13
N PRO A 164 15.51 -4.37 -28.35
CA PRO A 164 14.83 -4.25 -29.64
C PRO A 164 14.37 -2.80 -29.80
N ALA A 165 14.57 -2.23 -30.99
CA ALA A 165 14.11 -0.88 -31.31
C ALA A 165 12.64 -0.71 -30.94
N SER A 166 12.35 0.28 -30.12
CA SER A 166 11.01 0.53 -29.55
C SER A 166 10.01 0.87 -30.63
N LYS A 167 9.04 0.01 -30.87
CA LYS A 167 7.76 0.45 -31.45
C LYS A 167 7.02 1.18 -30.34
N GLY A 168 6.91 2.51 -30.45
CA GLY A 168 6.27 3.38 -29.47
C GLY A 168 4.86 2.91 -29.12
N ARG A 169 4.65 2.52 -27.87
CA ARG A 169 3.31 2.39 -27.29
C ARG A 169 2.93 3.72 -26.65
N ARG A 170 1.81 4.27 -27.10
CA ARG A 170 1.19 5.42 -26.44
C ARG A 170 0.73 4.97 -25.05
N CYS A 171 1.24 5.62 -24.01
CA CYS A 171 0.65 5.50 -22.67
C CYS A 171 -0.67 6.25 -22.65
N THR A 172 -1.76 5.55 -22.42
CA THR A 172 -3.07 6.17 -22.18
C THR A 172 -3.25 6.29 -20.67
N VAL A 173 -3.36 7.52 -20.17
CA VAL A 173 -3.72 7.79 -18.78
C VAL A 173 -5.25 7.87 -18.72
N HIS A 174 -5.87 6.97 -17.96
CA HIS A 174 -7.31 7.05 -17.67
C HIS A 174 -7.50 7.86 -16.40
N LEU A 175 -8.07 9.05 -16.55
CA LEU A 175 -8.53 9.85 -15.41
C LEU A 175 -9.95 9.39 -15.09
N MET A 176 -10.13 8.77 -13.92
CA MET A 176 -11.46 8.53 -13.38
C MET A 176 -11.98 9.84 -12.79
N THR A 177 -12.96 10.46 -13.46
CA THR A 177 -13.79 11.52 -12.89
C THR A 177 -14.87 10.85 -12.04
N ARG A 178 -15.08 11.37 -10.83
CA ARG A 178 -16.22 11.01 -9.97
C ARG A 178 -17.53 11.55 -10.55
#